data_f51666df0529906261968a312a37f87a
#
_entry.id   f51666df0529906261968a312a37f87a
#
_cell.length_a   1.000
_cell.length_b   1.000
_cell.length_c   1.000
_cell.angle_alpha   90.00
_cell.angle_beta   90.00
_cell.angle_gamma   90.00
#
_symmetry.space_group_name_H-M   'P 1'
#
loop_
_entity.id
_entity.type
_entity.pdbx_description
1 polymer ?
#
loop_
_entity_poly.entity_id
_entity_poly.type
_entity_poly.pdbx_seq_one_letter_code
_entity_poly.pdbx_strand_id
1 'polypeptide(L)'
;MTYRLLKLAFGLTLAFGSFQAHAETRITYKSAKTGSSYYQMGVQIAEAIKAGSNGDMIVTVEESQGSVQNVMEAKARGGDYVFTTPPALVSLAQGGKAMFEGKGDPKFDEIRALFPIPSLTMHFVMSADSGVSDFAGMEGKTILLGKGSFGATEGEKYLKMFGLEGKVNIADAELSNAVAALKNGQIDGFVTAGSWPAPNVIEAAASADVTVLSLSDDQIAETKRSKLVIPAGTYAGQAEDIVTTSLPVVAYTTSAMDDDTAYTLTKTFWDEKAKMGEEAPWWNGVDQALMANITGKIHPGAARYYQEAGIELTDAQK
;
A
#
# COMPACT_ATOMS: atom_id res chain seq x y z
N MET A 1 29.49 57.67 -66.29
CA MET A 1 29.87 57.28 -64.92
C MET A 1 28.61 56.72 -64.20
N THR A 2 28.43 55.40 -64.21
CA THR A 2 27.23 54.69 -63.74
C THR A 2 27.61 53.84 -62.54
N TYR A 3 27.13 54.24 -61.37
CA TYR A 3 27.30 53.45 -60.12
C TYR A 3 26.22 52.37 -60.03
N ARG A 4 26.67 51.10 -60.02
CA ARG A 4 25.80 49.93 -59.69
C ARG A 4 25.83 49.76 -58.21
N LEU A 5 24.65 49.89 -57.56
CA LEU A 5 24.39 49.52 -56.17
C LEU A 5 24.10 48.02 -56.08
N LEU A 6 24.98 47.28 -55.39
CA LEU A 6 24.84 45.87 -55.10
C LEU A 6 23.99 45.75 -53.74
N LYS A 7 22.77 45.22 -53.82
CA LYS A 7 21.96 44.92 -52.65
C LYS A 7 22.31 43.52 -52.14
N LEU A 8 23.01 43.42 -51.00
CA LEU A 8 23.17 42.18 -50.24
C LEU A 8 21.89 41.95 -49.48
N ALA A 9 21.16 40.89 -49.83
CA ALA A 9 20.04 40.39 -49.01
C ALA A 9 20.61 39.38 -47.99
N PHE A 10 20.60 39.74 -46.71
CA PHE A 10 20.97 38.88 -45.60
C PHE A 10 19.68 38.09 -45.21
N GLY A 11 19.61 36.83 -45.63
CA GLY A 11 18.53 35.92 -45.24
C GLY A 11 18.73 35.43 -43.82
N LEU A 12 17.93 35.93 -42.87
CA LEU A 12 17.89 35.46 -41.47
C LEU A 12 16.97 34.22 -41.42
N THR A 13 17.57 33.03 -41.46
CA THR A 13 16.82 31.77 -41.24
C THR A 13 16.56 31.60 -39.74
N LEU A 14 15.36 31.94 -39.31
CA LEU A 14 14.85 31.59 -37.96
C LEU A 14 14.60 30.08 -37.93
N ALA A 15 15.50 29.33 -37.31
CA ALA A 15 15.24 27.95 -36.91
C ALA A 15 14.24 27.96 -35.79
N PHE A 16 12.95 27.71 -36.07
CA PHE A 16 11.96 27.35 -35.07
C PHE A 16 12.32 25.95 -34.57
N GLY A 17 13.05 25.88 -33.47
CA GLY A 17 13.12 24.68 -32.66
C GLY A 17 11.74 24.38 -32.10
N SER A 18 11.11 23.33 -32.63
CA SER A 18 9.84 22.81 -32.03
C SER A 18 10.17 22.32 -30.62
N PHE A 19 9.93 23.12 -29.61
CA PHE A 19 9.81 22.64 -28.26
C PHE A 19 8.55 21.75 -28.24
N GLN A 20 8.72 20.45 -28.37
CA GLN A 20 7.67 19.51 -27.99
C GLN A 20 7.51 19.65 -26.47
N ALA A 21 6.50 20.38 -26.06
CA ALA A 21 6.03 20.33 -24.67
C ALA A 21 5.54 18.89 -24.46
N HIS A 22 6.33 18.04 -23.78
CA HIS A 22 5.83 16.78 -23.26
C HIS A 22 4.73 17.14 -22.28
N ALA A 23 3.52 16.67 -22.56
CA ALA A 23 2.41 16.80 -21.61
C ALA A 23 2.76 15.93 -20.40
N GLU A 24 2.81 16.54 -19.22
CA GLU A 24 3.00 15.86 -17.94
C GLU A 24 1.91 14.81 -17.73
N THR A 25 2.30 13.57 -17.51
CA THR A 25 1.36 12.48 -17.18
C THR A 25 0.96 12.59 -15.72
N ARG A 26 -0.35 12.67 -15.46
CA ARG A 26 -0.91 12.75 -14.10
C ARG A 26 -1.59 11.46 -13.72
N ILE A 27 -1.22 10.94 -12.56
CA ILE A 27 -1.74 9.69 -11.97
C ILE A 27 -2.33 9.99 -10.61
N THR A 28 -3.47 9.39 -10.31
CA THR A 28 -4.06 9.36 -8.97
C THR A 28 -3.73 8.04 -8.30
N TYR A 29 -3.08 8.07 -7.13
CA TYR A 29 -2.76 6.89 -6.33
C TYR A 29 -3.64 6.84 -5.08
N LYS A 30 -4.62 5.93 -5.06
CA LYS A 30 -5.50 5.71 -3.92
C LYS A 30 -4.87 4.72 -2.95
N SER A 31 -4.62 5.14 -1.72
CA SER A 31 -3.85 4.36 -0.76
C SER A 31 -4.68 3.95 0.48
N ALA A 32 -4.55 4.66 1.58
CA ALA A 32 -5.20 4.36 2.85
C ALA A 32 -5.40 5.65 3.65
N LYS A 33 -5.76 5.54 4.94
CA LYS A 33 -5.88 6.67 5.86
C LYS A 33 -4.54 7.38 6.07
N THR A 34 -4.58 8.69 6.13
CA THR A 34 -3.45 9.53 6.56
C THR A 34 -2.92 9.02 7.91
N GLY A 35 -1.59 8.97 8.06
CA GLY A 35 -0.92 8.42 9.24
C GLY A 35 -0.70 6.91 9.22
N SER A 36 -1.27 6.17 8.26
CA SER A 36 -0.94 4.76 8.06
C SER A 36 0.34 4.58 7.24
N SER A 37 1.01 3.42 7.40
CA SER A 37 2.18 3.06 6.60
C SER A 37 1.88 3.09 5.09
N TYR A 38 0.70 2.61 4.67
CA TYR A 38 0.34 2.59 3.25
C TYR A 38 0.11 3.98 2.65
N TYR A 39 -0.37 4.96 3.43
CA TYR A 39 -0.42 6.33 2.96
C TYR A 39 1.00 6.89 2.74
N GLN A 40 1.90 6.65 3.69
CA GLN A 40 3.31 7.05 3.58
C GLN A 40 4.01 6.37 2.40
N MET A 41 3.76 5.08 2.16
CA MET A 41 4.25 4.36 0.99
C MET A 41 3.74 4.99 -0.32
N GLY A 42 2.47 5.38 -0.37
CA GLY A 42 1.91 6.11 -1.52
C GLY A 42 2.66 7.40 -1.80
N VAL A 43 2.98 8.17 -0.76
CA VAL A 43 3.79 9.41 -0.88
C VAL A 43 5.20 9.09 -1.39
N GLN A 44 5.87 8.08 -0.84
CA GLN A 44 7.21 7.68 -1.26
C GLN A 44 7.23 7.17 -2.71
N ILE A 45 6.23 6.40 -3.12
CA ILE A 45 6.06 5.99 -4.53
C ILE A 45 5.90 7.23 -5.41
N ALA A 46 5.07 8.19 -5.01
CA ALA A 46 4.84 9.41 -5.77
C ALA A 46 6.12 10.23 -5.96
N GLU A 47 6.92 10.37 -4.91
CA GLU A 47 8.21 11.06 -4.96
C GLU A 47 9.22 10.31 -5.83
N ALA A 48 9.31 8.99 -5.69
CA ALA A 48 10.18 8.14 -6.48
C ALA A 48 9.82 8.20 -7.97
N ILE A 49 8.54 8.09 -8.32
CA ILE A 49 8.07 8.19 -9.71
C ILE A 49 8.39 9.57 -10.30
N LYS A 50 8.15 10.64 -9.55
CA LYS A 50 8.49 11.99 -10.00
C LYS A 50 9.99 12.15 -10.24
N ALA A 51 10.82 11.66 -9.32
CA ALA A 51 12.28 11.75 -9.43
C ALA A 51 12.79 10.91 -10.60
N GLY A 52 12.41 9.65 -10.71
CA GLY A 52 12.88 8.73 -11.73
C GLY A 52 12.34 9.01 -13.14
N SER A 53 11.21 9.73 -13.26
CA SER A 53 10.68 10.23 -14.53
C SER A 53 11.17 11.64 -14.89
N ASN A 54 12.09 12.21 -14.12
CA ASN A 54 12.55 13.62 -14.29
C ASN A 54 11.40 14.65 -14.30
N GLY A 55 10.29 14.34 -13.60
CA GLY A 55 9.11 15.18 -13.51
C GLY A 55 8.08 15.00 -14.63
N ASP A 56 8.32 14.12 -15.60
CA ASP A 56 7.37 13.85 -16.69
C ASP A 56 6.11 13.13 -16.21
N MET A 57 6.18 12.47 -15.03
CA MET A 57 5.04 11.81 -14.40
C MET A 57 4.84 12.30 -12.97
N ILE A 58 3.64 12.77 -12.67
CA ILE A 58 3.24 13.25 -11.34
C ILE A 58 2.15 12.34 -10.77
N VAL A 59 2.40 11.79 -9.61
CA VAL A 59 1.46 10.97 -8.86
C VAL A 59 0.87 11.78 -7.71
N THR A 60 -0.45 11.92 -7.67
CA THR A 60 -1.19 12.52 -6.56
C THR A 60 -1.73 11.44 -5.65
N VAL A 61 -1.36 11.47 -4.38
CA VAL A 61 -1.84 10.48 -3.39
C VAL A 61 -3.18 10.92 -2.81
N GLU A 62 -4.19 10.06 -2.95
CA GLU A 62 -5.50 10.26 -2.34
C GLU A 62 -5.66 9.38 -1.10
N GLU A 63 -6.19 9.96 -0.03
CA GLU A 63 -6.64 9.23 1.15
C GLU A 63 -7.84 8.34 0.84
N SER A 64 -7.94 7.20 1.54
CA SER A 64 -9.10 6.31 1.48
C SER A 64 -9.35 5.61 2.81
N GLN A 65 -10.50 4.95 2.92
CA GLN A 65 -10.79 4.03 4.02
C GLN A 65 -10.02 2.70 3.89
N GLY A 66 -9.23 2.53 2.82
CA GLY A 66 -8.41 1.36 2.56
C GLY A 66 -8.91 0.48 1.42
N SER A 67 -8.39 -0.73 1.39
CA SER A 67 -8.40 -1.64 0.24
C SER A 67 -9.79 -1.92 -0.36
N VAL A 68 -10.86 -2.02 0.44
CA VAL A 68 -12.22 -2.28 -0.08
C VAL A 68 -12.73 -1.11 -0.88
N GLN A 69 -12.57 0.12 -0.36
CA GLN A 69 -12.95 1.34 -1.09
C GLN A 69 -12.13 1.45 -2.38
N ASN A 70 -10.84 1.18 -2.32
CA ASN A 70 -9.94 1.27 -3.47
C ASN A 70 -10.39 0.38 -4.62
N VAL A 71 -10.73 -0.87 -4.33
CA VAL A 71 -11.28 -1.81 -5.33
C VAL A 71 -12.64 -1.33 -5.86
N MET A 72 -13.53 -0.89 -4.97
CA MET A 72 -14.86 -0.42 -5.36
C MET A 72 -14.82 0.79 -6.30
N GLU A 73 -13.85 1.69 -6.13
CA GLU A 73 -13.70 2.87 -6.97
C GLU A 73 -13.15 2.55 -8.38
N ALA A 74 -12.47 1.41 -8.57
CA ALA A 74 -11.94 1.01 -9.89
C ALA A 74 -13.00 1.01 -11.00
N LYS A 75 -14.27 0.71 -10.66
CA LYS A 75 -15.39 0.73 -11.62
C LYS A 75 -15.81 2.12 -12.13
N ALA A 76 -15.41 3.18 -11.43
CA ALA A 76 -15.80 4.57 -11.74
C ALA A 76 -14.60 5.44 -12.18
N ARG A 77 -13.37 4.92 -12.07
CA ARG A 77 -12.14 5.65 -12.38
C ARG A 77 -11.65 5.39 -13.81
N GLY A 78 -10.84 6.29 -14.32
CA GLY A 78 -10.23 6.22 -15.65
C GLY A 78 -8.87 5.53 -15.66
N GLY A 79 -8.14 5.70 -16.77
CA GLY A 79 -6.80 5.12 -16.98
C GLY A 79 -5.68 5.78 -16.17
N ASP A 80 -5.97 6.85 -15.45
CA ASP A 80 -5.06 7.53 -14.53
C ASP A 80 -5.12 6.99 -13.08
N TYR A 81 -5.91 5.95 -12.83
CA TYR A 81 -6.17 5.44 -11.49
C TYR A 81 -5.24 4.30 -11.12
N VAL A 82 -4.48 4.49 -10.05
CA VAL A 82 -3.68 3.45 -9.37
C VAL A 82 -4.17 3.31 -7.94
N PHE A 83 -4.19 2.09 -7.42
CA PHE A 83 -4.66 1.82 -6.06
C PHE A 83 -3.99 0.63 -5.41
N THR A 84 -3.95 0.65 -4.08
CA THR A 84 -3.36 -0.40 -3.25
C THR A 84 -4.43 -1.35 -2.73
N THR A 85 -4.23 -2.67 -2.87
CA THR A 85 -5.09 -3.68 -2.24
C THR A 85 -4.41 -5.06 -2.15
N PRO A 86 -4.81 -5.94 -1.21
CA PRO A 86 -4.48 -7.35 -1.28
C PRO A 86 -5.10 -8.04 -2.51
N PRO A 87 -4.37 -8.92 -3.22
CA PRO A 87 -4.89 -9.67 -4.37
C PRO A 87 -6.18 -10.43 -4.09
N ALA A 88 -6.35 -10.94 -2.88
CA ALA A 88 -7.56 -11.64 -2.46
C ALA A 88 -8.83 -10.78 -2.58
N LEU A 89 -8.74 -9.45 -2.34
CA LEU A 89 -9.88 -8.55 -2.47
C LEU A 89 -10.27 -8.33 -3.93
N VAL A 90 -9.32 -8.30 -4.84
CA VAL A 90 -9.60 -8.26 -6.30
C VAL A 90 -10.38 -9.50 -6.71
N SER A 91 -9.90 -10.69 -6.31
CA SER A 91 -10.59 -11.96 -6.60
C SER A 91 -12.00 -12.03 -6.00
N LEU A 92 -12.19 -11.49 -4.79
CA LEU A 92 -13.51 -11.43 -4.14
C LEU A 92 -14.46 -10.47 -4.90
N ALA A 93 -13.97 -9.33 -5.37
CA ALA A 93 -14.75 -8.37 -6.14
C ALA A 93 -15.18 -8.96 -7.49
N GLN A 94 -14.25 -9.58 -8.22
CA GLN A 94 -14.51 -10.28 -9.48
C GLN A 94 -15.51 -11.42 -9.32
N GLY A 95 -15.43 -12.15 -8.20
CA GLY A 95 -16.38 -13.21 -7.87
C GLY A 95 -17.71 -12.76 -7.25
N GLY A 96 -17.88 -11.46 -6.95
CA GLY A 96 -19.06 -10.94 -6.27
C GLY A 96 -19.30 -11.54 -4.88
N LYS A 97 -18.22 -11.81 -4.13
CA LYS A 97 -18.25 -12.55 -2.85
C LYS A 97 -17.94 -11.67 -1.65
N ALA A 98 -18.35 -12.12 -0.46
CA ALA A 98 -18.10 -11.49 0.82
C ALA A 98 -18.58 -10.02 0.83
N MET A 99 -17.71 -9.03 1.14
CA MET A 99 -18.08 -7.62 1.17
C MET A 99 -18.50 -7.04 -0.20
N PHE A 100 -18.33 -7.78 -1.29
CA PHE A 100 -18.74 -7.43 -2.65
C PHE A 100 -20.02 -8.13 -3.09
N GLU A 101 -20.69 -8.91 -2.22
CA GLU A 101 -21.96 -9.54 -2.52
C GLU A 101 -23.03 -8.48 -2.84
N GLY A 102 -23.74 -8.67 -3.96
CA GLY A 102 -24.70 -7.68 -4.48
C GLY A 102 -24.08 -6.40 -5.06
N LYS A 103 -22.73 -6.30 -5.13
CA LYS A 103 -21.99 -5.14 -5.64
C LYS A 103 -21.13 -5.49 -6.86
N GLY A 104 -21.37 -6.67 -7.46
CA GLY A 104 -20.63 -7.12 -8.65
C GLY A 104 -20.70 -6.12 -9.78
N ASP A 105 -19.60 -5.98 -10.52
CA ASP A 105 -19.49 -5.11 -11.69
C ASP A 105 -18.48 -5.73 -12.67
N PRO A 106 -18.77 -5.85 -13.96
CA PRO A 106 -17.84 -6.40 -14.95
C PRO A 106 -16.52 -5.61 -15.05
N LYS A 107 -16.49 -4.36 -14.62
CA LYS A 107 -15.27 -3.57 -14.57
C LYS A 107 -14.24 -4.07 -13.55
N PHE A 108 -14.62 -4.90 -12.60
CA PHE A 108 -13.64 -5.56 -11.73
C PHE A 108 -12.76 -6.55 -12.50
N ASP A 109 -13.24 -7.10 -13.62
CA ASP A 109 -12.44 -7.96 -14.51
C ASP A 109 -11.41 -7.15 -15.31
N GLU A 110 -11.52 -5.83 -15.35
CA GLU A 110 -10.55 -4.93 -15.97
C GLU A 110 -9.37 -4.57 -15.04
N ILE A 111 -9.40 -4.93 -13.76
CA ILE A 111 -8.31 -4.66 -12.81
C ILE A 111 -7.05 -5.40 -13.24
N ARG A 112 -5.91 -4.70 -13.23
CA ARG A 112 -4.58 -5.18 -13.65
C ARG A 112 -3.54 -4.83 -12.60
N ALA A 113 -2.69 -5.79 -12.25
CA ALA A 113 -1.57 -5.56 -11.34
C ALA A 113 -0.45 -4.78 -12.02
N LEU A 114 0.23 -3.93 -11.26
CA LEU A 114 1.43 -3.22 -11.68
C LEU A 114 2.68 -3.83 -10.99
N PHE A 115 2.78 -3.69 -9.68
CA PHE A 115 3.94 -4.18 -8.91
C PHE A 115 3.54 -4.52 -7.47
N PRO A 116 4.26 -5.46 -6.82
CA PRO A 116 4.07 -5.72 -5.39
C PRO A 116 4.62 -4.57 -4.56
N ILE A 117 4.00 -4.36 -3.40
CA ILE A 117 4.46 -3.43 -2.37
C ILE A 117 4.63 -4.18 -1.04
N PRO A 118 5.20 -3.55 0.01
CA PRO A 118 5.37 -4.21 1.30
C PRO A 118 4.09 -4.87 1.80
N SER A 119 4.19 -6.10 2.29
CA SER A 119 3.05 -6.88 2.77
C SER A 119 2.39 -6.25 3.99
N LEU A 120 1.08 -6.42 4.10
CA LEU A 120 0.32 -6.00 5.26
C LEU A 120 0.57 -6.95 6.42
N THR A 121 0.90 -6.38 7.56
CA THR A 121 1.23 -7.06 8.82
C THR A 121 0.23 -6.60 9.88
N MET A 122 -0.27 -7.54 10.68
CA MET A 122 -1.17 -7.21 11.78
C MET A 122 -0.37 -6.90 13.05
N HIS A 123 -0.74 -5.83 13.73
CA HIS A 123 -0.17 -5.47 15.03
C HIS A 123 -1.30 -5.32 16.05
N PHE A 124 -1.22 -6.06 17.15
CA PHE A 124 -2.07 -5.93 18.32
C PHE A 124 -1.25 -5.28 19.42
N VAL A 125 -1.45 -4.00 19.63
CA VAL A 125 -0.64 -3.15 20.51
C VAL A 125 -1.41 -2.92 21.80
N MET A 126 -0.85 -3.32 22.93
CA MET A 126 -1.44 -3.13 24.24
C MET A 126 -0.61 -2.15 25.07
N SER A 127 -1.27 -1.32 25.88
CA SER A 127 -0.58 -0.59 26.95
C SER A 127 0.03 -1.57 27.94
N ALA A 128 1.26 -1.36 28.39
CA ALA A 128 1.88 -2.17 29.43
C ALA A 128 1.07 -2.13 30.73
N ASP A 129 0.45 -0.98 31.04
CA ASP A 129 -0.43 -0.81 32.22
C ASP A 129 -1.68 -1.69 32.15
N SER A 130 -2.07 -2.17 30.98
CA SER A 130 -3.19 -3.10 30.82
C SER A 130 -2.90 -4.49 31.41
N GLY A 131 -1.62 -4.84 31.57
CA GLY A 131 -1.16 -6.15 32.03
C GLY A 131 -1.39 -7.28 31.02
N VAL A 132 -1.73 -6.95 29.76
CA VAL A 132 -2.01 -7.93 28.70
C VAL A 132 -0.72 -8.33 28.02
N SER A 133 -0.40 -9.63 28.02
CA SER A 133 0.77 -10.21 27.36
C SER A 133 0.43 -11.22 26.25
N ASP A 134 -0.84 -11.61 26.15
CA ASP A 134 -1.34 -12.53 25.13
C ASP A 134 -2.79 -12.21 24.74
N PHE A 135 -3.33 -12.92 23.74
CA PHE A 135 -4.69 -12.68 23.26
C PHE A 135 -5.77 -13.00 24.30
N ALA A 136 -5.57 -14.00 25.16
CA ALA A 136 -6.56 -14.35 26.17
C ALA A 136 -6.74 -13.23 27.20
N GLY A 137 -5.66 -12.52 27.54
CA GLY A 137 -5.67 -11.36 28.43
C GLY A 137 -6.44 -10.15 27.91
N MET A 138 -6.83 -10.13 26.62
CA MET A 138 -7.63 -9.05 26.06
C MET A 138 -9.09 -9.06 26.49
N GLU A 139 -9.60 -10.13 27.10
CA GLU A 139 -11.00 -10.22 27.59
C GLU A 139 -11.29 -9.09 28.58
N GLY A 140 -12.39 -8.36 28.34
CA GLY A 140 -12.82 -7.20 29.12
C GLY A 140 -12.10 -5.88 28.80
N LYS A 141 -11.06 -5.90 27.97
CA LYS A 141 -10.29 -4.70 27.61
C LYS A 141 -10.99 -3.86 26.56
N THR A 142 -10.63 -2.58 26.48
CA THR A 142 -11.13 -1.63 25.48
C THR A 142 -10.09 -1.47 24.38
N ILE A 143 -10.43 -1.88 23.16
CA ILE A 143 -9.53 -1.93 22.01
C ILE A 143 -10.04 -1.04 20.88
N LEU A 144 -9.17 -0.19 20.31
CA LEU A 144 -9.46 0.60 19.13
C LEU A 144 -9.02 -0.16 17.87
N LEU A 145 -9.96 -0.49 16.99
CA LEU A 145 -9.65 -1.18 15.72
C LEU A 145 -9.48 -0.21 14.53
N GLY A 146 -9.88 1.06 14.67
CA GLY A 146 -9.85 2.05 13.59
C GLY A 146 -11.09 1.96 12.68
N LYS A 147 -12.19 2.54 13.14
CA LYS A 147 -13.50 2.54 12.49
C LYS A 147 -13.43 2.73 10.97
N GLY A 148 -14.10 1.84 10.23
CA GLY A 148 -14.23 1.90 8.78
C GLY A 148 -12.97 1.50 8.00
N SER A 149 -11.87 1.16 8.66
CA SER A 149 -10.64 0.74 7.99
C SER A 149 -10.66 -0.75 7.62
N PHE A 150 -9.82 -1.14 6.65
CA PHE A 150 -9.57 -2.56 6.39
C PHE A 150 -8.97 -3.26 7.62
N GLY A 151 -8.11 -2.56 8.37
CA GLY A 151 -7.51 -3.05 9.61
C GLY A 151 -8.55 -3.39 10.68
N ALA A 152 -9.64 -2.61 10.79
CA ALA A 152 -10.74 -2.92 11.69
C ALA A 152 -11.42 -4.24 11.32
N THR A 153 -11.76 -4.42 10.04
CA THR A 153 -12.38 -5.66 9.56
C THR A 153 -11.48 -6.89 9.79
N GLU A 154 -10.19 -6.73 9.60
CA GLU A 154 -9.24 -7.81 9.87
C GLU A 154 -9.09 -8.05 11.36
N GLY A 155 -8.97 -7.00 12.18
CA GLY A 155 -8.90 -7.11 13.64
C GLY A 155 -10.10 -7.83 14.22
N GLU A 156 -11.32 -7.50 13.79
CA GLU A 156 -12.55 -8.21 14.18
C GLU A 156 -12.50 -9.69 13.83
N LYS A 157 -11.99 -10.05 12.63
CA LYS A 157 -11.84 -11.46 12.25
C LYS A 157 -10.87 -12.21 13.18
N TYR A 158 -9.75 -11.57 13.55
CA TYR A 158 -8.80 -12.18 14.48
C TYR A 158 -9.41 -12.35 15.86
N LEU A 159 -10.10 -11.34 16.39
CA LEU A 159 -10.81 -11.45 17.67
C LEU A 159 -11.83 -12.59 17.65
N LYS A 160 -12.57 -12.73 16.54
CA LYS A 160 -13.54 -13.82 16.38
C LYS A 160 -12.86 -15.20 16.32
N MET A 161 -11.81 -15.36 15.51
CA MET A 161 -11.05 -16.61 15.41
C MET A 161 -10.50 -17.04 16.77
N PHE A 162 -10.00 -16.09 17.56
CA PHE A 162 -9.42 -16.39 18.88
C PHE A 162 -10.43 -16.41 20.02
N GLY A 163 -11.74 -16.47 19.72
CA GLY A 163 -12.81 -16.60 20.73
C GLY A 163 -13.06 -15.36 21.58
N LEU A 164 -12.66 -14.18 21.10
CA LEU A 164 -12.78 -12.88 21.76
C LEU A 164 -13.95 -12.04 21.25
N GLU A 165 -14.73 -12.53 20.27
CA GLU A 165 -15.93 -11.85 19.76
C GLU A 165 -16.92 -11.59 20.90
N GLY A 166 -17.30 -10.32 21.10
CA GLY A 166 -18.20 -9.91 22.18
C GLY A 166 -17.60 -9.90 23.60
N LYS A 167 -16.33 -10.28 23.74
CA LYS A 167 -15.60 -10.25 25.02
C LYS A 167 -14.68 -9.06 25.18
N VAL A 168 -14.41 -8.34 24.08
CA VAL A 168 -13.59 -7.13 24.02
C VAL A 168 -14.50 -5.95 23.74
N ASN A 169 -14.27 -4.82 24.44
CA ASN A 169 -14.98 -3.58 24.17
C ASN A 169 -14.32 -2.86 22.98
N ILE A 170 -15.06 -2.65 21.90
CA ILE A 170 -14.53 -1.97 20.71
C ILE A 170 -14.78 -0.46 20.83
N ALA A 171 -13.72 0.33 20.85
CA ALA A 171 -13.80 1.78 20.84
C ALA A 171 -14.23 2.30 19.45
N ASP A 172 -15.28 3.13 19.42
CA ASP A 172 -15.82 3.73 18.18
C ASP A 172 -15.03 4.98 17.80
N ALA A 173 -13.78 4.79 17.34
CA ALA A 173 -12.90 5.87 16.92
C ALA A 173 -12.04 5.47 15.70
N GLU A 174 -11.54 6.48 14.99
CA GLU A 174 -10.63 6.28 13.87
C GLU A 174 -9.20 5.95 14.35
N LEU A 175 -8.42 5.24 13.51
CA LEU A 175 -7.07 4.79 13.84
C LEU A 175 -6.12 5.96 14.17
N SER A 176 -6.31 7.13 13.58
CA SER A 176 -5.52 8.34 13.85
C SER A 176 -5.59 8.80 15.31
N ASN A 177 -6.61 8.39 16.06
CA ASN A 177 -6.78 8.72 17.47
C ASN A 177 -6.11 7.70 18.41
N ALA A 178 -5.63 6.57 17.89
CA ALA A 178 -5.22 5.42 18.70
C ALA A 178 -4.11 5.75 19.70
N VAL A 179 -3.03 6.39 19.25
CA VAL A 179 -1.88 6.70 20.12
C VAL A 179 -2.25 7.68 21.23
N ALA A 180 -2.99 8.73 20.88
CA ALA A 180 -3.46 9.72 21.90
C ALA A 180 -4.43 9.06 22.90
N ALA A 181 -5.37 8.24 22.44
CA ALA A 181 -6.31 7.54 23.31
C ALA A 181 -5.60 6.53 24.25
N LEU A 182 -4.59 5.81 23.75
CA LEU A 182 -3.76 4.90 24.54
C LEU A 182 -3.01 5.66 25.66
N LYS A 183 -2.32 6.74 25.32
CA LYS A 183 -1.59 7.59 26.27
C LYS A 183 -2.48 8.18 27.36
N ASN A 184 -3.72 8.50 27.01
CA ASN A 184 -4.68 9.08 27.95
C ASN A 184 -5.44 8.03 28.75
N GLY A 185 -5.14 6.73 28.60
CA GLY A 185 -5.84 5.63 29.29
C GLY A 185 -7.31 5.47 28.89
N GLN A 186 -7.70 5.99 27.72
CA GLN A 186 -9.05 5.87 27.17
C GLN A 186 -9.31 4.50 26.51
N ILE A 187 -8.24 3.83 26.11
CA ILE A 187 -8.22 2.47 25.56
C ILE A 187 -7.07 1.69 26.21
N ASP A 188 -7.23 0.36 26.28
CA ASP A 188 -6.18 -0.56 26.77
C ASP A 188 -5.22 -0.97 25.64
N GLY A 189 -5.66 -0.84 24.38
CA GLY A 189 -4.86 -1.20 23.22
C GLY A 189 -5.50 -0.77 21.92
N PHE A 190 -4.75 -0.97 20.82
CA PHE A 190 -5.27 -0.77 19.47
C PHE A 190 -4.74 -1.83 18.50
N VAL A 191 -5.46 -2.01 17.39
CA VAL A 191 -5.04 -2.89 16.31
C VAL A 191 -4.74 -2.05 15.08
N THR A 192 -3.61 -2.32 14.43
CA THR A 192 -3.29 -1.70 13.16
C THR A 192 -2.86 -2.75 12.14
N ALA A 193 -3.31 -2.55 10.90
CA ALA A 193 -2.92 -3.34 9.74
C ALA A 193 -2.10 -2.46 8.81
N GLY A 194 -0.82 -2.74 8.72
CA GLY A 194 0.12 -1.96 7.92
C GLY A 194 1.40 -2.74 7.68
N SER A 195 2.38 -2.16 7.04
CA SER A 195 3.72 -2.76 7.00
C SER A 195 4.47 -2.50 8.29
N TRP A 196 5.57 -3.20 8.50
CA TRP A 196 6.47 -2.96 9.63
C TRP A 196 7.81 -2.37 9.13
N PRO A 197 8.44 -1.48 9.91
CA PRO A 197 7.93 -0.86 11.15
C PRO A 197 6.69 0.02 10.89
N ALA A 198 5.66 -0.11 11.74
CA ALA A 198 4.42 0.67 11.60
C ALA A 198 4.55 2.03 12.32
N PRO A 199 4.26 3.17 11.65
CA PRO A 199 4.49 4.51 12.21
C PRO A 199 3.74 4.75 13.52
N ASN A 200 2.49 4.34 13.61
CA ASN A 200 1.68 4.48 14.82
C ASN A 200 2.15 3.57 15.97
N VAL A 201 2.79 2.43 15.66
CA VAL A 201 3.42 1.57 16.67
C VAL A 201 4.73 2.19 17.14
N ILE A 202 5.54 2.76 16.22
CA ILE A 202 6.74 3.54 16.59
C ILE A 202 6.36 4.69 17.53
N GLU A 203 5.33 5.47 17.18
CA GLU A 203 4.85 6.59 17.98
C GLU A 203 4.35 6.12 19.36
N ALA A 204 3.56 5.06 19.40
CA ALA A 204 3.07 4.50 20.66
C ALA A 204 4.23 4.03 21.54
N ALA A 205 5.15 3.24 21.01
CA ALA A 205 6.31 2.72 21.74
C ALA A 205 7.28 3.80 22.21
N ALA A 206 7.37 4.93 21.49
CA ALA A 206 8.20 6.07 21.88
C ALA A 206 7.55 6.97 22.95
N SER A 207 6.22 6.88 23.13
CA SER A 207 5.46 7.81 23.97
C SER A 207 4.74 7.16 25.16
N ALA A 208 4.68 5.83 25.18
CA ALA A 208 4.10 5.00 26.24
C ALA A 208 4.78 3.63 26.25
N ASP A 209 4.77 2.95 27.39
CA ASP A 209 5.22 1.56 27.44
C ASP A 209 4.13 0.68 26.80
N VAL A 210 4.49 -0.04 25.76
CA VAL A 210 3.58 -0.91 25.01
C VAL A 210 4.12 -2.32 24.84
N THR A 211 3.20 -3.27 24.75
CA THR A 211 3.46 -4.66 24.35
C THR A 211 2.77 -4.92 23.02
N VAL A 212 3.51 -5.37 22.01
CA VAL A 212 2.92 -5.87 20.77
C VAL A 212 2.78 -7.39 20.88
N LEU A 213 1.54 -7.87 20.79
CA LEU A 213 1.24 -9.29 21.03
C LEU A 213 1.77 -10.17 19.89
N SER A 214 2.42 -11.26 20.25
CA SER A 214 2.79 -12.34 19.32
C SER A 214 1.65 -13.35 19.17
N LEU A 215 1.48 -13.87 17.95
CA LEU A 215 0.60 -15.00 17.66
C LEU A 215 1.32 -16.32 17.92
N SER A 216 0.63 -17.31 18.47
CA SER A 216 1.12 -18.68 18.51
C SER A 216 1.09 -19.33 17.13
N ASP A 217 1.81 -20.45 16.95
CA ASP A 217 1.78 -21.19 15.69
C ASP A 217 0.37 -21.71 15.34
N ASP A 218 -0.42 -22.11 16.34
CA ASP A 218 -1.83 -22.53 16.16
C ASP A 218 -2.68 -21.36 15.69
N GLN A 219 -2.52 -20.18 16.28
CA GLN A 219 -3.21 -18.96 15.84
C GLN A 219 -2.83 -18.56 14.41
N ILE A 220 -1.55 -18.65 14.05
CA ILE A 220 -1.08 -18.42 12.68
C ILE A 220 -1.79 -19.39 11.71
N ALA A 221 -1.78 -20.69 12.03
CA ALA A 221 -2.40 -21.72 11.19
C ALA A 221 -3.90 -21.47 10.99
N GLU A 222 -4.62 -21.03 12.03
CA GLU A 222 -6.05 -20.70 11.98
C GLU A 222 -6.33 -19.55 11.01
N THR A 223 -5.45 -18.54 10.94
CA THR A 223 -5.60 -17.40 10.02
C THR A 223 -5.45 -17.79 8.56
N LYS A 224 -4.82 -18.92 8.24
CA LYS A 224 -4.43 -19.36 6.89
C LYS A 224 -3.56 -18.34 6.14
N ARG A 225 -2.75 -17.58 6.88
CA ARG A 225 -1.83 -16.56 6.36
C ARG A 225 -0.39 -16.99 6.60
N SER A 226 0.51 -16.34 5.88
CA SER A 226 1.95 -16.56 6.07
C SER A 226 2.40 -16.01 7.42
N LYS A 227 3.22 -16.78 8.14
CA LYS A 227 3.92 -16.32 9.34
C LYS A 227 4.94 -15.25 8.96
N LEU A 228 5.01 -14.20 9.77
CA LEU A 228 6.03 -13.15 9.67
C LEU A 228 6.61 -12.90 11.04
N VAL A 229 7.91 -12.65 11.09
CA VAL A 229 8.63 -12.29 12.33
C VAL A 229 9.12 -10.85 12.19
N ILE A 230 8.77 -10.02 13.15
CA ILE A 230 9.31 -8.67 13.31
C ILE A 230 10.46 -8.78 14.29
N PRO A 231 11.72 -8.50 13.89
CA PRO A 231 12.90 -8.69 14.72
C PRO A 231 12.85 -7.86 16.02
N ALA A 232 13.42 -8.39 17.09
CA ALA A 232 13.66 -7.66 18.33
C ALA A 232 14.34 -6.31 18.05
N GLY A 233 14.00 -5.29 18.84
CA GLY A 233 14.55 -3.95 18.68
C GLY A 233 13.95 -3.12 17.53
N THR A 234 12.93 -3.62 16.82
CA THR A 234 12.21 -2.85 15.80
C THR A 234 11.44 -1.68 16.41
N TYR A 235 10.83 -1.88 17.56
CA TYR A 235 10.12 -0.86 18.33
C TYR A 235 10.81 -0.58 19.66
N ALA A 236 10.68 0.64 20.19
CA ALA A 236 11.24 0.99 21.49
C ALA A 236 10.70 0.05 22.58
N GLY A 237 11.58 -0.49 23.43
CA GLY A 237 11.21 -1.41 24.50
C GLY A 237 10.93 -2.86 24.06
N GLN A 238 10.92 -3.16 22.77
CA GLN A 238 10.73 -4.52 22.26
C GLN A 238 11.99 -5.34 22.41
N ALA A 239 12.03 -6.23 23.40
CA ALA A 239 13.19 -7.08 23.71
C ALA A 239 13.25 -8.37 22.90
N GLU A 240 12.12 -8.88 22.42
CA GLU A 240 11.98 -10.16 21.73
C GLU A 240 11.34 -9.98 20.35
N ASP A 241 11.51 -11.00 19.50
CA ASP A 241 10.85 -11.07 18.21
C ASP A 241 9.31 -11.09 18.39
N ILE A 242 8.59 -10.36 17.51
CA ILE A 242 7.13 -10.40 17.43
C ILE A 242 6.73 -11.33 16.29
N VAL A 243 6.00 -12.39 16.60
CA VAL A 243 5.43 -13.30 15.61
C VAL A 243 4.04 -12.83 15.22
N THR A 244 3.81 -12.64 13.94
CA THR A 244 2.52 -12.18 13.40
C THR A 244 2.26 -12.76 12.01
N THR A 245 1.29 -12.22 11.29
CA THR A 245 0.93 -12.68 9.95
C THR A 245 1.23 -11.66 8.88
N SER A 246 1.44 -12.15 7.67
CA SER A 246 1.65 -11.36 6.46
C SER A 246 0.54 -11.63 5.43
N LEU A 247 0.05 -10.55 4.81
CA LEU A 247 -0.87 -10.58 3.69
C LEU A 247 -0.26 -9.80 2.52
N PRO A 248 -0.10 -10.42 1.34
CA PRO A 248 0.41 -9.74 0.17
C PRO A 248 -0.40 -8.50 -0.18
N VAL A 249 0.27 -7.46 -0.64
CA VAL A 249 -0.35 -6.23 -1.14
C VAL A 249 0.31 -5.84 -2.47
N VAL A 250 -0.48 -5.34 -3.38
CA VAL A 250 -0.06 -5.01 -4.74
C VAL A 250 -0.65 -3.66 -5.14
N ALA A 251 0.08 -2.90 -5.92
CA ALA A 251 -0.42 -1.74 -6.63
C ALA A 251 -1.12 -2.20 -7.92
N TYR A 252 -2.35 -1.73 -8.10
CA TYR A 252 -3.22 -2.08 -9.22
C TYR A 252 -3.63 -0.84 -10.00
N THR A 253 -3.99 -1.07 -11.25
CA THR A 253 -4.71 -0.14 -12.12
C THR A 253 -5.82 -0.90 -12.85
N THR A 254 -6.36 -0.35 -13.93
CA THR A 254 -7.30 -1.04 -14.82
C THR A 254 -6.74 -1.11 -16.23
N SER A 255 -7.34 -1.95 -17.09
CA SER A 255 -6.99 -2.04 -18.51
C SER A 255 -7.23 -0.73 -19.31
N ALA A 256 -7.82 0.28 -18.68
CA ALA A 256 -7.98 1.60 -19.28
C ALA A 256 -6.70 2.47 -19.23
N MET A 257 -5.71 2.10 -18.39
CA MET A 257 -4.40 2.77 -18.43
C MET A 257 -3.68 2.42 -19.74
N ASP A 258 -3.01 3.37 -20.33
CA ASP A 258 -2.21 3.07 -21.54
C ASP A 258 -0.92 2.30 -21.17
N ASP A 259 -0.45 1.50 -22.13
CA ASP A 259 0.67 0.58 -21.92
C ASP A 259 1.98 1.31 -21.59
N ASP A 260 2.23 2.48 -22.16
CA ASP A 260 3.46 3.23 -21.94
C ASP A 260 3.46 3.87 -20.55
N THR A 261 2.32 4.36 -20.08
CA THR A 261 2.15 4.85 -18.71
C THR A 261 2.36 3.72 -17.69
N ALA A 262 1.74 2.56 -17.88
CA ALA A 262 1.92 1.42 -16.99
C ALA A 262 3.36 0.87 -17.00
N TYR A 263 4.00 0.84 -18.17
CA TYR A 263 5.41 0.48 -18.30
C TYR A 263 6.30 1.45 -17.53
N THR A 264 6.11 2.74 -17.73
CA THR A 264 6.92 3.79 -17.07
C THR A 264 6.76 3.76 -15.58
N LEU A 265 5.51 3.64 -15.06
CA LEU A 265 5.22 3.48 -13.63
C LEU A 265 5.96 2.28 -13.04
N THR A 266 5.82 1.11 -13.69
CA THR A 266 6.41 -0.13 -13.18
C THR A 266 7.93 -0.08 -13.22
N LYS A 267 8.50 0.34 -14.34
CA LYS A 267 9.96 0.46 -14.50
C LYS A 267 10.55 1.42 -13.47
N THR A 268 10.00 2.63 -13.39
CA THR A 268 10.50 3.66 -12.46
C THR A 268 10.40 3.22 -11.01
N PHE A 269 9.30 2.55 -10.62
CA PHE A 269 9.18 1.97 -9.28
C PHE A 269 10.34 1.01 -8.96
N TRP A 270 10.65 0.07 -9.86
CA TRP A 270 11.72 -0.89 -9.62
C TRP A 270 13.11 -0.27 -9.67
N ASP A 271 13.33 0.73 -10.53
CA ASP A 271 14.60 1.45 -10.62
C ASP A 271 14.89 2.25 -9.34
N GLU A 272 13.86 2.90 -8.74
CA GLU A 272 14.00 3.72 -7.55
C GLU A 272 13.82 2.94 -6.22
N LYS A 273 13.37 1.68 -6.27
CA LYS A 273 13.04 0.88 -5.07
C LYS A 273 14.18 0.76 -4.07
N ALA A 274 15.40 0.59 -4.55
CA ALA A 274 16.57 0.47 -3.66
C ALA A 274 16.79 1.75 -2.85
N LYS A 275 16.66 2.90 -3.48
CA LYS A 275 16.77 4.22 -2.86
C LYS A 275 15.63 4.46 -1.85
N MET A 276 14.40 4.06 -2.19
CA MET A 276 13.30 4.08 -1.21
C MET A 276 13.63 3.25 0.03
N GLY A 277 14.36 2.12 -0.12
CA GLY A 277 14.80 1.26 0.98
C GLY A 277 15.81 1.91 1.92
N GLU A 278 16.62 2.85 1.42
CA GLU A 278 17.52 3.66 2.26
C GLU A 278 16.74 4.62 3.17
N GLU A 279 15.61 5.13 2.70
CA GLU A 279 14.77 6.09 3.44
C GLU A 279 13.79 5.38 4.39
N ALA A 280 13.25 4.21 3.97
CA ALA A 280 12.26 3.47 4.73
C ALA A 280 12.49 1.95 4.63
N PRO A 281 12.80 1.28 5.76
CA PRO A 281 13.22 -0.13 5.79
C PRO A 281 12.20 -1.11 5.17
N TRP A 282 10.89 -0.83 5.20
CA TRP A 282 9.87 -1.71 4.63
C TRP A 282 10.04 -1.98 3.12
N TRP A 283 10.70 -1.08 2.36
CA TRP A 283 10.97 -1.29 0.94
C TRP A 283 12.04 -2.37 0.69
N ASN A 284 12.90 -2.66 1.68
CA ASN A 284 13.89 -3.73 1.56
C ASN A 284 13.26 -5.12 1.49
N GLY A 285 12.03 -5.27 2.00
CA GLY A 285 11.26 -6.51 1.88
C GLY A 285 10.55 -6.71 0.53
N VAL A 286 10.68 -5.75 -0.40
CA VAL A 286 10.10 -5.86 -1.74
C VAL A 286 11.15 -6.34 -2.72
N ASP A 287 10.99 -7.54 -3.24
CA ASP A 287 11.83 -8.15 -4.25
C ASP A 287 10.99 -8.90 -5.31
N GLN A 288 11.66 -9.48 -6.29
CA GLN A 288 11.01 -10.21 -7.37
C GLN A 288 10.26 -11.47 -6.90
N ALA A 289 10.61 -12.05 -5.75
CA ALA A 289 9.89 -13.21 -5.22
C ALA A 289 8.44 -12.87 -4.87
N LEU A 290 8.15 -11.60 -4.53
CA LEU A 290 6.79 -11.14 -4.28
C LEU A 290 5.88 -11.18 -5.52
N MET A 291 6.44 -11.31 -6.73
CA MET A 291 5.64 -11.49 -7.95
C MET A 291 4.78 -12.75 -7.90
N ALA A 292 5.20 -13.79 -7.18
CA ALA A 292 4.41 -14.99 -6.93
C ALA A 292 3.09 -14.73 -6.19
N ASN A 293 2.99 -13.61 -5.49
CA ASN A 293 1.79 -13.20 -4.76
C ASN A 293 0.71 -12.55 -5.64
N ILE A 294 1.04 -12.19 -6.87
CA ILE A 294 0.08 -11.62 -7.83
C ILE A 294 -0.72 -12.76 -8.46
N THR A 295 -1.98 -12.89 -8.06
CA THR A 295 -2.86 -13.99 -8.48
C THR A 295 -3.72 -13.67 -9.70
N GLY A 296 -3.72 -12.44 -10.18
CA GLY A 296 -4.49 -11.99 -11.34
C GLY A 296 -3.61 -11.46 -12.46
N LYS A 297 -4.26 -10.94 -13.51
CA LYS A 297 -3.57 -10.41 -14.69
C LYS A 297 -2.73 -9.18 -14.35
N ILE A 298 -1.53 -9.15 -14.90
CA ILE A 298 -0.65 -8.00 -14.90
C ILE A 298 -1.01 -7.08 -16.08
N HIS A 299 -0.84 -5.78 -15.93
CA HIS A 299 -1.05 -4.82 -17.02
C HIS A 299 -0.06 -5.09 -18.16
N PRO A 300 -0.47 -5.04 -19.45
CA PRO A 300 0.44 -5.32 -20.57
C PRO A 300 1.70 -4.47 -20.56
N GLY A 301 1.61 -3.18 -20.23
CA GLY A 301 2.78 -2.31 -20.07
C GLY A 301 3.72 -2.75 -18.96
N ALA A 302 3.19 -3.15 -17.80
CA ALA A 302 3.98 -3.71 -16.72
C ALA A 302 4.62 -5.07 -17.11
N ALA A 303 3.87 -5.92 -17.80
CA ALA A 303 4.36 -7.21 -18.31
C ALA A 303 5.53 -7.03 -19.28
N ARG A 304 5.49 -6.00 -20.13
CA ARG A 304 6.60 -5.61 -21.02
C ARG A 304 7.88 -5.33 -20.22
N TYR A 305 7.79 -4.53 -19.15
CA TYR A 305 8.93 -4.29 -18.28
C TYR A 305 9.46 -5.58 -17.65
N TYR A 306 8.57 -6.44 -17.11
CA TYR A 306 8.99 -7.70 -16.48
C TYR A 306 9.69 -8.63 -17.47
N GLN A 307 9.24 -8.69 -18.71
CA GLN A 307 9.90 -9.45 -19.77
C GLN A 307 11.30 -8.91 -20.06
N GLU A 308 11.46 -7.59 -20.14
CA GLU A 308 12.78 -6.93 -20.36
C GLU A 308 13.72 -7.15 -19.17
N ALA A 309 13.18 -7.19 -17.95
CA ALA A 309 13.92 -7.45 -16.72
C ALA A 309 14.24 -8.95 -16.50
N GLY A 310 13.79 -9.85 -17.40
CA GLY A 310 14.00 -11.30 -17.29
C GLY A 310 13.17 -11.96 -16.20
N ILE A 311 12.06 -11.34 -15.78
CA ILE A 311 11.14 -11.87 -14.77
C ILE A 311 10.07 -12.69 -15.48
N GLU A 312 10.02 -13.98 -15.20
CA GLU A 312 9.02 -14.88 -15.77
C GLU A 312 7.65 -14.67 -15.13
N LEU A 313 6.63 -14.48 -15.96
CA LEU A 313 5.23 -14.39 -15.57
C LEU A 313 4.53 -15.73 -15.78
N THR A 314 3.68 -16.10 -14.83
CA THR A 314 2.81 -17.28 -14.96
C THR A 314 1.72 -17.04 -16.01
N ASP A 315 1.09 -18.10 -16.50
CA ASP A 315 -0.01 -17.98 -17.48
C ASP A 315 -1.23 -17.25 -16.92
N ALA A 316 -1.44 -17.31 -15.59
CA ALA A 316 -2.51 -16.56 -14.93
C ALA A 316 -2.22 -15.04 -14.83
N GLN A 317 -0.97 -14.65 -14.95
CA GLN A 317 -0.51 -13.26 -14.88
C GLN A 317 -0.44 -12.58 -16.27
N LYS A 318 -0.47 -13.37 -17.34
CA LYS A 318 -0.44 -12.89 -18.75
C LYS A 318 -1.82 -12.47 -19.30
#